data_29e03127f737075905019af17b563c15
#
_entry.id   29e03127f737075905019af17b563c15
#
_cell.length_a   1.000
_cell.length_b   1.000
_cell.length_c   1.000
_cell.angle_alpha   90.00
_cell.angle_beta   90.00
_cell.angle_gamma   90.00
#
_symmetry.space_group_name_H-M   'P 1'
#
loop_
_entity.id
_entity.type
_entity.pdbx_description
1 polymer ?
#
loop_
_entity_poly.entity_id
_entity_poly.type
_entity_poly.pdbx_seq_one_letter_code
_entity_poly.pdbx_strand_id
1 'polypeptide(L)'
;MGYNQGYSDRNKGWGNGGDRRNDRERYQVKLENITSTKYVDEAEKVIQSLQGRDLLSTNKIRSILALVSDLNDKLRMDDSLSGETIKEDCGYIRMRFAYECGREQKVKTFVSNANLINFLKSVDDQGLSEKEVKEKALLFCKYMEALVAYHKYYGGNDK
;
A
#
# COMPACT_ATOMS: atom_id res chain seq x y z
N MET A 1 9.16 -69.63 -17.74
CA MET A 1 10.22 -68.67 -17.42
C MET A 1 9.69 -67.27 -17.56
N GLY A 2 9.29 -66.68 -16.48
CA GLY A 2 8.81 -65.30 -16.45
C GLY A 2 9.83 -64.42 -15.82
N TYR A 3 10.32 -63.43 -16.55
CA TYR A 3 11.11 -62.35 -15.98
C TYR A 3 10.18 -61.23 -15.57
N ASN A 4 10.02 -61.10 -14.28
CA ASN A 4 9.26 -59.99 -13.68
C ASN A 4 10.26 -58.84 -13.44
N GLN A 5 10.24 -57.85 -14.31
CA GLN A 5 10.97 -56.62 -14.06
C GLN A 5 10.06 -55.64 -13.33
N GLY A 6 10.28 -55.52 -12.02
CA GLY A 6 9.64 -54.51 -11.22
C GLY A 6 10.12 -53.13 -11.61
N TYR A 7 9.25 -52.33 -12.19
CA TYR A 7 9.47 -50.88 -12.31
C TYR A 7 9.25 -50.26 -10.95
N SER A 8 10.35 -49.83 -10.34
CA SER A 8 10.25 -48.99 -9.16
C SER A 8 9.95 -47.56 -9.60
N ASP A 9 8.72 -47.18 -9.41
CA ASP A 9 8.27 -45.84 -9.59
C ASP A 9 8.93 -44.94 -8.52
N ARG A 10 10.00 -44.23 -8.90
CA ARG A 10 10.57 -43.19 -8.07
C ARG A 10 9.70 -41.95 -8.22
N ASN A 11 8.69 -41.89 -7.40
CA ASN A 11 7.92 -40.68 -7.19
C ASN A 11 8.85 -39.62 -6.56
N LYS A 12 9.52 -38.85 -7.42
CA LYS A 12 10.20 -37.64 -6.97
C LYS A 12 9.11 -36.62 -6.65
N GLY A 13 8.77 -36.54 -5.38
CA GLY A 13 8.00 -35.42 -4.88
C GLY A 13 8.68 -34.12 -5.27
N TRP A 14 8.11 -33.42 -6.24
CA TRP A 14 8.49 -32.06 -6.53
C TRP A 14 8.04 -31.24 -5.33
N GLY A 15 9.00 -30.87 -4.51
CA GLY A 15 8.75 -29.92 -3.45
C GLY A 15 8.17 -28.66 -4.06
N ASN A 16 6.93 -28.40 -3.71
CA ASN A 16 6.25 -27.16 -4.04
C ASN A 16 6.95 -26.02 -3.31
N GLY A 17 8.07 -25.58 -3.89
CA GLY A 17 8.68 -24.32 -3.50
C GLY A 17 7.76 -23.22 -4.00
N GLY A 18 6.67 -22.99 -3.27
CA GLY A 18 5.78 -21.86 -3.54
C GLY A 18 6.63 -20.61 -3.68
N ASP A 19 6.50 -19.94 -4.80
CA ASP A 19 7.24 -18.74 -5.10
C ASP A 19 6.88 -17.68 -4.04
N ARG A 20 7.76 -17.52 -3.04
CA ARG A 20 7.58 -16.55 -1.94
C ARG A 20 7.39 -15.11 -2.44
N ARG A 21 7.77 -14.83 -3.70
CA ARG A 21 7.54 -13.55 -4.35
C ARG A 21 6.06 -13.30 -4.63
N ASN A 22 5.33 -14.33 -5.00
CA ASN A 22 3.93 -14.24 -5.36
C ASN A 22 3.03 -13.97 -4.14
N ASP A 23 3.43 -14.45 -2.96
CA ASP A 23 2.67 -14.23 -1.73
C ASP A 23 2.77 -12.78 -1.22
N ARG A 24 3.92 -12.11 -1.43
CA ARG A 24 4.11 -10.71 -1.07
C ARG A 24 3.33 -9.77 -1.97
N GLU A 25 3.24 -10.07 -3.27
CA GLU A 25 2.43 -9.31 -4.22
C GLU A 25 0.94 -9.42 -3.95
N ARG A 26 0.50 -10.49 -3.29
CA ARG A 26 -0.91 -10.74 -2.95
C ARG A 26 -1.34 -10.11 -1.63
N TYR A 27 -0.39 -9.69 -0.79
CA TYR A 27 -0.75 -9.03 0.45
C TYR A 27 -1.41 -7.69 0.16
N GLN A 28 -2.60 -7.48 0.68
CA GLN A 28 -3.31 -6.23 0.53
C GLN A 28 -4.12 -5.94 1.79
N VAL A 29 -3.91 -4.76 2.36
CA VAL A 29 -4.71 -4.29 3.48
C VAL A 29 -6.16 -4.09 3.02
N LYS A 30 -7.11 -4.56 3.82
CA LYS A 30 -8.53 -4.30 3.58
C LYS A 30 -8.87 -2.86 4.01
N LEU A 31 -9.60 -2.12 3.18
CA LEU A 31 -9.99 -0.75 3.50
C LEU A 31 -10.76 -0.64 4.82
N GLU A 32 -11.61 -1.60 5.12
CA GLU A 32 -12.37 -1.66 6.36
C GLU A 32 -11.50 -1.72 7.63
N ASN A 33 -10.25 -2.17 7.50
CA ASN A 33 -9.28 -2.23 8.59
C ASN A 33 -8.48 -0.94 8.75
N ILE A 34 -8.51 -0.03 7.77
CA ILE A 34 -7.84 1.27 7.88
C ILE A 34 -8.80 2.23 8.60
N THR A 35 -8.74 2.22 9.91
CA THR A 35 -9.56 3.04 10.79
C THR A 35 -8.68 3.90 11.68
N SER A 36 -9.28 4.87 12.37
CA SER A 36 -8.56 5.75 13.30
C SER A 36 -7.81 5.02 14.42
N THR A 37 -8.25 3.80 14.76
CA THR A 37 -7.62 2.99 15.81
C THR A 37 -6.70 1.89 15.29
N LYS A 38 -6.79 1.53 14.03
CA LYS A 38 -6.08 0.39 13.44
C LYS A 38 -5.06 0.76 12.36
N TYR A 39 -5.09 2.00 11.84
CA TYR A 39 -4.24 2.37 10.72
C TYR A 39 -2.75 2.21 11.00
N VAL A 40 -2.33 2.42 12.24
CA VAL A 40 -0.94 2.26 12.67
C VAL A 40 -0.49 0.80 12.53
N ASP A 41 -1.29 -0.12 13.06
CA ASP A 41 -0.99 -1.56 12.99
C ASP A 41 -1.02 -2.08 11.56
N GLU A 42 -1.95 -1.61 10.75
CA GLU A 42 -2.05 -1.98 9.34
C GLU A 42 -0.85 -1.45 8.53
N ALA A 43 -0.40 -0.23 8.81
CA ALA A 43 0.80 0.33 8.19
C ALA A 43 2.04 -0.50 8.52
N GLU A 44 2.19 -0.92 9.77
CA GLU A 44 3.29 -1.80 10.19
C GLU A 44 3.28 -3.12 9.43
N LYS A 45 2.12 -3.76 9.31
CA LYS A 45 1.97 -5.02 8.56
C LYS A 45 2.35 -4.88 7.09
N VAL A 46 1.99 -3.76 6.45
CA VAL A 46 2.38 -3.48 5.06
C VAL A 46 3.91 -3.46 4.95
N ILE A 47 4.57 -2.69 5.80
CA ILE A 47 6.03 -2.56 5.74
C ILE A 47 6.71 -3.90 6.05
N GLN A 48 6.22 -4.65 7.01
CA GLN A 48 6.73 -5.99 7.32
C GLN A 48 6.61 -6.94 6.12
N SER A 49 5.52 -6.85 5.36
CA SER A 49 5.31 -7.67 4.16
C SER A 49 6.28 -7.35 3.02
N LEU A 50 6.87 -6.15 3.04
CA LEU A 50 7.77 -5.65 2.01
C LEU A 50 9.25 -5.66 2.43
N GLN A 51 9.58 -6.18 3.62
CA GLN A 51 10.95 -6.22 4.10
C GLN A 51 11.92 -6.90 3.12
N GLY A 52 13.16 -6.43 3.11
CA GLY A 52 14.19 -6.92 2.22
C GLY A 52 14.19 -6.20 0.87
N ARG A 53 14.27 -6.97 -0.21
CA ARG A 53 14.42 -6.43 -1.57
C ARG A 53 13.22 -5.65 -2.11
N ASP A 54 12.05 -5.89 -1.53
CA ASP A 54 10.81 -5.28 -2.01
C ASP A 54 10.50 -3.94 -1.35
N LEU A 55 11.26 -3.57 -0.32
CA LEU A 55 11.10 -2.29 0.35
C LEU A 55 11.61 -1.15 -0.54
N LEU A 56 10.80 -0.10 -0.65
CA LEU A 56 11.18 1.10 -1.40
C LEU A 56 12.42 1.76 -0.81
N SER A 57 13.20 2.44 -1.66
CA SER A 57 14.24 3.34 -1.17
C SER A 57 13.64 4.50 -0.39
N THR A 58 14.43 5.07 0.52
CA THR A 58 14.02 6.24 1.31
C THR A 58 13.65 7.42 0.41
N ASN A 59 14.41 7.64 -0.67
CA ASN A 59 14.11 8.71 -1.62
C ASN A 59 12.76 8.51 -2.31
N LYS A 60 12.44 7.28 -2.68
CA LYS A 60 11.18 6.98 -3.37
C LYS A 60 9.98 7.16 -2.44
N ILE A 61 10.05 6.67 -1.20
CA ILE A 61 8.93 6.83 -0.27
C ILE A 61 8.71 8.30 0.12
N ARG A 62 9.79 9.09 0.22
CA ARG A 62 9.69 10.54 0.44
C ARG A 62 9.03 11.25 -0.74
N SER A 63 9.34 10.83 -1.96
CA SER A 63 8.70 11.38 -3.17
C SER A 63 7.20 11.09 -3.18
N ILE A 64 6.80 9.90 -2.76
CA ILE A 64 5.39 9.53 -2.64
C ILE A 64 4.71 10.35 -1.53
N LEU A 65 5.36 10.51 -0.39
CA LEU A 65 4.84 11.34 0.71
C LEU A 65 4.66 12.79 0.29
N ALA A 66 5.59 13.32 -0.51
CA ALA A 66 5.52 14.70 -1.00
C ALA A 66 4.23 14.97 -1.81
N LEU A 67 3.72 13.99 -2.53
CA LEU A 67 2.45 14.11 -3.25
C LEU A 67 1.25 14.32 -2.31
N VAL A 68 1.36 13.86 -1.08
CA VAL A 68 0.29 13.91 -0.07
C VAL A 68 0.43 15.12 0.86
N SER A 69 1.64 15.66 1.01
CA SER A 69 1.95 16.73 1.97
C SER A 69 1.10 17.97 1.80
N ASP A 70 0.86 18.39 0.56
CA ASP A 70 0.03 19.55 0.23
C ASP A 70 -1.40 19.38 0.73
N LEU A 71 -2.00 18.22 0.50
CA LEU A 71 -3.33 17.91 0.99
C LEU A 71 -3.36 17.91 2.52
N ASN A 72 -2.38 17.31 3.16
CA ASN A 72 -2.27 17.28 4.63
C ASN A 72 -2.20 18.68 5.22
N ASP A 73 -1.39 19.55 4.64
CA ASP A 73 -1.25 20.93 5.09
C ASP A 73 -2.56 21.70 4.93
N LYS A 74 -3.22 21.59 3.78
CA LYS A 74 -4.53 22.20 3.54
C LYS A 74 -5.57 21.74 4.56
N LEU A 75 -5.64 20.43 4.83
CA LEU A 75 -6.61 19.86 5.77
C LEU A 75 -6.39 20.35 7.21
N ARG A 76 -5.15 20.60 7.59
CA ARG A 76 -4.80 21.06 8.95
C ARG A 76 -4.93 22.57 9.14
N MET A 77 -4.73 23.36 8.08
CA MET A 77 -4.65 24.82 8.15
C MET A 77 -5.91 25.53 7.70
N ASP A 78 -6.77 24.89 6.92
CA ASP A 78 -7.96 25.53 6.33
C ASP A 78 -9.23 24.77 6.72
N ASP A 79 -9.91 25.24 7.75
CA ASP A 79 -11.17 24.68 8.22
C ASP A 79 -12.33 24.91 7.21
N SER A 80 -12.16 25.85 6.27
CA SER A 80 -13.16 26.17 5.26
C SER A 80 -13.05 25.34 3.97
N LEU A 81 -12.07 24.43 3.90
CA LEU A 81 -11.82 23.61 2.74
C LEU A 81 -13.07 22.76 2.39
N SER A 82 -13.57 22.90 1.17
CA SER A 82 -14.77 22.18 0.73
C SER A 82 -14.48 20.70 0.46
N GLY A 83 -15.49 19.86 0.64
CA GLY A 83 -15.40 18.44 0.29
C GLY A 83 -15.06 18.22 -1.19
N GLU A 84 -15.55 19.06 -2.07
CA GLU A 84 -15.26 18.99 -3.50
C GLU A 84 -13.78 19.24 -3.79
N THR A 85 -13.17 20.27 -3.20
CA THR A 85 -11.73 20.54 -3.34
C THR A 85 -10.90 19.36 -2.83
N ILE A 86 -11.28 18.77 -1.71
CA ILE A 86 -10.61 17.58 -1.15
C ILE A 86 -10.68 16.41 -2.14
N LYS A 87 -11.84 16.17 -2.72
CA LYS A 87 -12.02 15.10 -3.72
C LYS A 87 -11.18 15.32 -4.98
N GLU A 88 -11.09 16.57 -5.45
CA GLU A 88 -10.23 16.94 -6.58
C GLU A 88 -8.77 16.65 -6.27
N ASP A 89 -8.28 17.06 -5.11
CA ASP A 89 -6.92 16.81 -4.68
C ASP A 89 -6.64 15.30 -4.54
N CYS A 90 -7.56 14.55 -3.96
CA CYS A 90 -7.45 13.08 -3.87
C CYS A 90 -7.42 12.42 -5.25
N GLY A 91 -8.20 12.90 -6.19
CA GLY A 91 -8.19 12.43 -7.58
C GLY A 91 -6.86 12.67 -8.26
N TYR A 92 -6.27 13.85 -8.06
CA TYR A 92 -4.95 14.19 -8.58
C TYR A 92 -3.85 13.28 -7.99
N ILE A 93 -3.85 13.09 -6.67
CA ILE A 93 -2.90 12.21 -5.99
C ILE A 93 -3.04 10.78 -6.51
N ARG A 94 -4.27 10.31 -6.68
CA ARG A 94 -4.54 8.97 -7.23
C ARG A 94 -3.94 8.80 -8.63
N MET A 95 -4.10 9.78 -9.49
CA MET A 95 -3.51 9.77 -10.83
C MET A 95 -1.99 9.74 -10.76
N ARG A 96 -1.38 10.51 -9.89
CA ARG A 96 0.07 10.54 -9.70
C ARG A 96 0.59 9.21 -9.16
N PHE A 97 -0.11 8.58 -8.24
CA PHE A 97 0.25 7.24 -7.75
C PHE A 97 0.19 6.21 -8.87
N ALA A 98 -0.85 6.24 -9.69
CA ALA A 98 -0.97 5.33 -10.85
C ALA A 98 0.21 5.51 -11.81
N TYR A 99 0.62 6.74 -12.07
CA TYR A 99 1.77 7.03 -12.91
C TYR A 99 3.06 6.45 -12.32
N GLU A 100 3.32 6.67 -11.05
CA GLU A 100 4.51 6.15 -10.37
C GLU A 100 4.51 4.60 -10.32
N CYS A 101 3.36 3.99 -10.15
CA CYS A 101 3.19 2.53 -10.24
C CYS A 101 3.55 1.98 -11.62
N GLY A 102 3.23 2.71 -12.68
CA GLY A 102 3.58 2.34 -14.05
C GLY A 102 5.07 2.45 -14.35
N ARG A 103 5.80 3.27 -13.61
CA ARG A 103 7.23 3.47 -13.79
C ARG A 103 8.11 2.49 -13.05
N GLU A 104 7.66 2.00 -11.89
CA GLU A 104 8.48 1.17 -11.02
C GLU A 104 7.65 0.09 -10.33
N GLN A 105 8.03 -1.18 -10.52
CA GLN A 105 7.30 -2.31 -9.96
C GLN A 105 7.26 -2.30 -8.42
N LYS A 106 8.33 -1.87 -7.76
CA LYS A 106 8.36 -1.76 -6.28
C LYS A 106 7.34 -0.75 -5.76
N VAL A 107 7.15 0.36 -6.47
CA VAL A 107 6.11 1.35 -6.14
C VAL A 107 4.72 0.73 -6.30
N LYS A 108 4.50 0.02 -7.40
CA LYS A 108 3.23 -0.68 -7.64
C LYS A 108 2.92 -1.67 -6.53
N THR A 109 3.89 -2.47 -6.12
CA THR A 109 3.73 -3.43 -5.02
C THR A 109 3.39 -2.72 -3.72
N PHE A 110 4.11 -1.65 -3.37
CA PHE A 110 3.87 -0.86 -2.17
C PHE A 110 2.46 -0.24 -2.18
N VAL A 111 2.10 0.45 -3.23
CA VAL A 111 0.79 1.12 -3.36
C VAL A 111 -0.35 0.10 -3.32
N SER A 112 -0.15 -1.06 -3.93
CA SER A 112 -1.11 -2.16 -3.95
C SER A 112 -1.29 -2.80 -2.57
N ASN A 113 -0.19 -3.15 -1.91
CA ASN A 113 -0.23 -3.76 -0.58
C ASN A 113 -0.83 -2.83 0.47
N ALA A 114 -0.49 -1.55 0.40
CA ALA A 114 -1.05 -0.52 1.28
C ALA A 114 -2.48 -0.11 0.90
N ASN A 115 -2.96 -0.52 -0.27
CA ASN A 115 -4.30 -0.24 -0.80
C ASN A 115 -4.59 1.26 -0.95
N LEU A 116 -3.59 2.03 -1.36
CA LEU A 116 -3.66 3.50 -1.38
C LEU A 116 -4.60 4.04 -2.44
N ILE A 117 -4.61 3.46 -3.63
CA ILE A 117 -5.47 3.94 -4.74
C ILE A 117 -6.95 3.73 -4.40
N ASN A 118 -7.32 2.57 -3.88
CA ASN A 118 -8.69 2.30 -3.48
C ASN A 118 -9.11 3.16 -2.28
N PHE A 119 -8.19 3.45 -1.37
CA PHE A 119 -8.47 4.38 -0.27
C PHE A 119 -8.83 5.76 -0.82
N LEU A 120 -8.04 6.30 -1.75
CA LEU A 120 -8.31 7.60 -2.38
C LEU A 120 -9.62 7.61 -3.15
N LYS A 121 -9.95 6.51 -3.84
CA LYS A 121 -11.26 6.36 -4.48
C LYS A 121 -12.40 6.42 -3.48
N SER A 122 -12.22 5.85 -2.30
CA SER A 122 -13.26 5.82 -1.27
C SER A 122 -13.58 7.18 -0.67
N VAL A 123 -12.68 8.16 -0.79
CA VAL A 123 -12.93 9.56 -0.38
C VAL A 123 -13.97 10.22 -1.30
N ASP A 124 -14.05 9.79 -2.55
CA ASP A 124 -15.00 10.30 -3.54
C ASP A 124 -16.37 9.58 -3.53
N ASP A 125 -16.66 8.82 -2.50
CA ASP A 125 -17.94 8.14 -2.35
C ASP A 125 -19.06 9.18 -2.19
N GLN A 126 -20.09 9.07 -3.03
CA GLN A 126 -21.21 10.03 -3.07
C GLN A 126 -22.08 10.03 -1.81
N GLY A 127 -21.99 8.98 -1.01
CA GLY A 127 -22.76 8.87 0.24
C GLY A 127 -22.16 9.64 1.42
N LEU A 128 -20.97 10.25 1.26
CA LEU A 128 -20.25 10.91 2.35
C LEU A 128 -20.66 12.38 2.52
N SER A 129 -20.87 12.81 3.77
CA SER A 129 -21.00 14.22 4.12
C SER A 129 -19.64 14.93 3.97
N GLU A 130 -19.64 16.27 3.92
CA GLU A 130 -18.40 17.05 3.88
C GLU A 130 -17.47 16.75 5.07
N LYS A 131 -18.04 16.59 6.24
CA LYS A 131 -17.30 16.21 7.45
C LYS A 131 -16.62 14.84 7.28
N GLU A 132 -17.35 13.86 6.77
CA GLU A 132 -16.82 12.51 6.53
C GLU A 132 -15.72 12.49 5.48
N VAL A 133 -15.86 13.30 4.41
CA VAL A 133 -14.81 13.46 3.39
C VAL A 133 -13.52 14.00 4.01
N LYS A 134 -13.62 15.03 4.85
CA LYS A 134 -12.46 15.62 5.57
C LYS A 134 -11.80 14.61 6.50
N GLU A 135 -12.59 13.92 7.30
CA GLU A 135 -12.11 12.90 8.25
C GLU A 135 -11.38 11.77 7.51
N LYS A 136 -11.94 11.33 6.40
CA LYS A 136 -11.38 10.25 5.60
C LYS A 136 -10.08 10.65 4.91
N ALA A 137 -10.04 11.86 4.35
CA ALA A 137 -8.82 12.42 3.75
C ALA A 137 -7.71 12.61 4.80
N LEU A 138 -8.07 13.08 5.99
CA LEU A 138 -7.12 13.23 7.10
C LEU A 138 -6.59 11.87 7.59
N LEU A 139 -7.46 10.87 7.66
CA LEU A 139 -7.06 9.49 7.98
C LEU A 139 -6.08 8.95 6.93
N PHE A 140 -6.31 9.22 5.65
CA PHE A 140 -5.39 8.86 4.59
C PHE A 140 -4.01 9.47 4.82
N CYS A 141 -3.94 10.76 5.15
CA CYS A 141 -2.67 11.43 5.44
C CYS A 141 -1.95 10.84 6.66
N LYS A 142 -2.68 10.52 7.72
CA LYS A 142 -2.13 9.86 8.92
C LYS A 142 -1.61 8.45 8.60
N TYR A 143 -2.33 7.70 7.78
CA TYR A 143 -1.92 6.38 7.33
C TYR A 143 -0.63 6.44 6.51
N MET A 144 -0.49 7.42 5.62
CA MET A 144 0.75 7.66 4.88
C MET A 144 1.92 8.00 5.81
N GLU A 145 1.71 8.85 6.82
CA GLU A 145 2.73 9.15 7.83
C GLU A 145 3.18 7.88 8.57
N ALA A 146 2.24 7.01 8.94
CA ALA A 146 2.53 5.74 9.61
C ALA A 146 3.36 4.81 8.71
N LEU A 147 3.02 4.71 7.43
CA LEU A 147 3.79 3.92 6.47
C LEU A 147 5.23 4.41 6.36
N VAL A 148 5.44 5.71 6.31
CA VAL A 148 6.79 6.32 6.25
C VAL A 148 7.55 6.07 7.56
N ALA A 149 6.88 6.20 8.70
CA ALA A 149 7.49 5.95 10.00
C ALA A 149 8.00 4.51 10.14
N TYR A 150 7.17 3.53 9.79
CA TYR A 150 7.58 2.12 9.84
C TYR A 150 8.60 1.77 8.77
N HIS A 151 8.54 2.40 7.61
CA HIS A 151 9.58 2.26 6.59
C HIS A 151 10.96 2.66 7.18
N LYS A 152 11.03 3.75 7.91
CA LYS A 152 12.27 4.19 8.57
C LYS A 152 12.67 3.22 9.69
N TYR A 153 11.69 2.79 10.49
CA TYR A 153 11.93 1.87 11.61
C TYR A 153 12.51 0.52 11.15
N TYR A 154 11.98 -0.04 10.08
CA TYR A 154 12.44 -1.33 9.53
C TYR A 154 13.63 -1.23 8.57
N GLY A 155 14.32 -0.10 8.54
CA GLY A 155 15.58 0.05 7.84
C GLY A 155 15.47 0.35 6.35
N GLY A 156 14.55 1.20 5.97
CA GLY A 156 14.49 1.74 4.62
C GLY A 156 15.86 2.28 4.20
N ASN A 157 16.36 1.83 3.05
CA ASN A 157 17.71 2.12 2.58
C ASN A 157 17.80 3.53 2.01
N ASP A 158 18.79 4.32 2.47
CA ASP A 158 19.03 5.68 1.99
C ASP A 158 19.70 5.74 0.59
N LYS A 159 19.83 4.61 -0.04
CA LYS A 159 20.43 4.52 -1.39
C LYS A 159 19.39 4.48 -2.49
#